data_695c62155d7f6c6a28471c70af21921d
#
_entry.id   695c62155d7f6c6a28471c70af21921d
#
_cell.length_a   1.000
_cell.length_b   1.000
_cell.length_c   1.000
_cell.angle_alpha   90.00
_cell.angle_beta   90.00
_cell.angle_gamma   90.00
#
_symmetry.space_group_name_H-M   'P 1'
#
loop_
_entity.id
_entity.type
_entity.pdbx_description
1 polymer ?
#
loop_
_entity_poly.entity_id
_entity_poly.type
_entity_poly.pdbx_seq_one_letter_code
_entity_poly.pdbx_strand_id
1 'polypeptide(L)' 'MEHVDKIEVVDGRLVVDVALTKGTPSASRKSIVFFSTNGNVQVGDGYVIGINLYKKARP' A
#
# COMPACT_ATOMS: atom_id res chain seq x y z
N MET A 1 17.94 -10.13 5.41
CA MET A 1 16.69 -10.87 5.21
C MET A 1 15.68 -9.98 4.54
N GLU A 2 15.04 -10.48 3.53
CA GLU A 2 14.12 -9.65 2.77
C GLU A 2 12.74 -9.61 3.41
N HIS A 3 12.15 -8.46 3.39
CA HIS A 3 10.79 -8.29 3.85
C HIS A 3 9.82 -8.67 2.74
N VAL A 4 8.80 -9.42 3.07
CA VAL A 4 7.77 -9.78 2.11
C VAL A 4 6.52 -9.00 2.45
N ASP A 5 6.07 -8.21 1.49
CA ASP A 5 4.84 -7.44 1.67
C ASP A 5 3.65 -8.37 1.82
N LYS A 6 2.72 -7.97 2.67
CA LYS A 6 1.62 -8.84 3.00
C LYS A 6 0.36 -8.02 3.25
N ILE A 7 -0.72 -8.43 2.64
CA ILE A 7 -2.05 -7.86 2.91
C ILE A 7 -2.97 -9.05 3.13
N GLU A 8 -3.59 -9.13 4.30
CA GLU A 8 -4.42 -10.29 4.60
C GLU A 8 -5.54 -9.93 5.55
N VAL A 9 -6.53 -10.78 5.60
CA VAL A 9 -7.64 -10.65 6.53
C VAL A 9 -7.51 -11.78 7.55
N VAL A 10 -7.44 -11.39 8.82
CA VAL A 10 -7.25 -12.33 9.92
C VAL A 10 -8.25 -11.98 11.01
N ASP A 11 -9.08 -12.96 11.40
CA ASP A 11 -10.05 -12.79 12.50
C ASP A 11 -10.90 -11.53 12.34
N GLY A 12 -11.40 -11.31 11.12
CA GLY A 12 -12.25 -10.17 10.85
C GLY A 12 -11.52 -8.84 10.82
N ARG A 13 -10.19 -8.86 10.72
CA ARG A 13 -9.37 -7.66 10.71
C ARG A 13 -8.49 -7.63 9.48
N LEU A 14 -8.27 -6.44 8.98
CA LEU A 14 -7.37 -6.24 7.85
C LEU A 14 -5.96 -5.98 8.36
N VAL A 15 -5.02 -6.76 7.89
CA VAL A 15 -3.62 -6.59 8.24
C VAL A 15 -2.84 -6.22 7.00
N VAL A 16 -2.14 -5.10 7.05
CA VAL A 16 -1.29 -4.64 5.96
C VAL A 16 0.12 -4.49 6.52
N ASP A 17 1.04 -5.25 5.96
CA ASP A 17 2.43 -5.26 6.42
C ASP A 17 3.32 -5.09 5.21
N VAL A 18 3.68 -3.86 4.91
CA VAL A 18 4.47 -3.55 3.73
C VAL A 18 5.65 -2.67 4.13
N ALA A 19 6.74 -2.81 3.39
CA ALA A 19 7.93 -2.02 3.65
C ALA A 19 7.79 -0.66 2.97
N LEU A 20 8.11 0.39 3.69
CA LEU A 20 8.07 1.75 3.15
C LEU A 20 9.48 2.25 2.95
N THR A 21 10.23 1.56 2.12
CA THR A 21 11.66 1.85 1.97
C THR A 21 11.98 2.73 0.77
N LYS A 22 11.12 2.75 -0.22
CA LYS A 22 11.36 3.53 -1.42
C LYS A 22 10.14 4.32 -1.78
N GLY A 23 10.32 5.63 -1.92
CA GLY A 23 9.25 6.48 -2.38
C GLY A 23 9.41 6.77 -3.86
N THR A 24 8.30 6.87 -4.55
CA THR A 24 8.29 7.22 -5.97
C THR A 24 7.46 8.49 -6.13
N PRO A 25 8.02 9.53 -6.77
CA PRO A 25 7.24 10.75 -6.97
C PRO A 25 5.99 10.48 -7.77
N SER A 26 4.89 11.09 -7.36
CA SER A 26 3.66 10.98 -8.12
C SER A 26 3.78 11.78 -9.41
N ALA A 27 2.80 11.60 -10.30
CA ALA A 27 2.82 12.31 -11.58
C ALA A 27 2.83 13.81 -11.39
N SER A 28 2.13 14.31 -10.38
CA SER A 28 2.08 15.74 -10.12
C SER A 28 3.27 16.23 -9.29
N ARG A 29 4.06 15.30 -8.78
CA ARG A 29 5.20 15.58 -7.91
C ARG A 29 4.82 16.29 -6.62
N LYS A 30 3.57 16.22 -6.25
CA LYS A 30 3.10 16.79 -4.98
C LYS A 30 3.11 15.78 -3.86
N SER A 31 3.40 14.53 -4.18
CA SER A 31 3.44 13.46 -3.20
C SER A 31 4.50 12.46 -3.57
N ILE A 32 4.86 11.67 -2.58
CA ILE A 32 5.77 10.55 -2.78
C ILE A 32 5.00 9.31 -2.38
N VAL A 33 4.80 8.42 -3.35
CA VAL A 33 4.03 7.20 -3.11
C VAL A 33 4.96 6.14 -2.57
N PHE A 34 4.61 5.59 -1.42
CA PHE A 34 5.42 4.54 -0.79
C PHE A 34 4.84 3.17 -1.02
N PHE A 35 3.54 3.07 -1.20
CA PHE A 35 2.94 1.78 -1.48
C PHE A 35 1.62 2.01 -2.22
N SER A 36 1.39 1.21 -3.24
CA SER A 36 0.15 1.26 -3.98
C SER A 36 -0.15 -0.12 -4.55
N THR A 37 -1.42 -0.50 -4.51
CA THR A 37 -1.85 -1.74 -5.14
C THR A 37 -2.06 -1.56 -6.63
N ASN A 38 -2.00 -0.32 -7.12
CA ASN A 38 -2.21 0.01 -8.53
C ASN A 38 -3.56 -0.49 -9.02
N GLY A 39 -4.58 -0.20 -8.23
CA GLY A 39 -5.92 -0.63 -8.52
C GLY A 39 -6.44 -1.52 -7.41
N ASN A 40 -7.49 -2.24 -7.70
CA ASN A 40 -8.12 -3.08 -6.71
C ASN A 40 -7.52 -4.48 -6.75
N VAL A 41 -7.28 -5.04 -5.60
CA VAL A 41 -6.79 -6.42 -5.48
C VAL A 41 -7.67 -7.17 -4.53
N GLN A 42 -7.73 -8.47 -4.72
CA GLN A 42 -8.55 -9.34 -3.90
C GLN A 42 -7.76 -9.82 -2.69
N VAL A 43 -8.36 -9.75 -1.52
CA VAL A 43 -7.71 -10.22 -0.30
C VAL A 43 -8.72 -11.05 0.49
N GLY A 44 -8.20 -12.04 1.18
CA GLY A 44 -9.04 -12.90 2.00
C GLY A 44 -10.08 -13.59 1.15
N ASP A 45 -11.27 -13.66 1.69
CA ASP A 45 -12.33 -14.48 1.14
C ASP A 45 -13.36 -13.61 0.42
N GLY A 46 -12.93 -12.97 -0.67
CA GLY A 46 -13.86 -12.19 -1.46
C GLY A 46 -13.84 -10.70 -1.18
N TYR A 47 -12.92 -10.25 -0.36
CA TYR A 47 -12.78 -8.80 -0.13
C TYR A 47 -11.94 -8.19 -1.23
N VAL A 48 -12.29 -6.97 -1.60
CA VAL A 48 -11.54 -6.23 -2.61
C VAL A 48 -11.05 -4.94 -1.98
N ILE A 49 -9.77 -4.66 -2.16
CA ILE A 49 -9.16 -3.51 -1.53
C ILE A 49 -8.29 -2.74 -2.52
N GLY A 50 -8.31 -1.43 -2.39
CA GLY A 50 -7.36 -0.57 -3.11
C GLY A 50 -6.64 0.27 -2.09
N ILE A 51 -5.32 0.27 -2.13
CA ILE A 51 -4.51 1.02 -1.19
C ILE A 51 -3.62 1.97 -1.94
N ASN A 52 -3.52 3.17 -1.40
CA ASN A 52 -2.66 4.20 -1.95
C ASN A 52 -2.04 4.92 -0.78
N LEU A 53 -0.82 4.55 -0.43
CA LEU A 53 -0.15 5.16 0.70
C LEU A 53 0.94 6.10 0.20
N TYR A 54 0.84 7.34 0.60
CA TYR A 54 1.77 8.34 0.12
C TYR A 54 2.04 9.37 1.22
N LYS A 55 3.10 10.09 1.02
CA LYS A 55 3.47 11.18 1.91
C LYS A 55 3.45 12.46 1.09
N LYS A 56 2.87 13.50 1.64
CA LYS A 56 2.83 14.76 0.93
C LYS A 56 4.25 15.31 0.80
N ALA A 57 4.59 15.74 -0.39
CA ALA A 57 5.82 16.45 -0.59
C ALA A 57 5.70 17.80 0.11
N ARG A 58 6.80 18.49 0.20
CA ARG A 58 6.78 19.78 0.86
C ARG A 58 5.70 20.68 0.29
N PRO A 59 4.99 21.39 1.16
CA PRO A 59 4.03 22.38 0.68
C PRO A 59 4.71 23.49 -0.10
#